data_44df20d78ff24e327d0a54565d318547
#
_entry.id   44df20d78ff24e327d0a54565d318547
#
_cell.length_a   1.000
_cell.length_b   1.000
_cell.length_c   1.000
_cell.angle_alpha   90.00
_cell.angle_beta   90.00
_cell.angle_gamma   90.00
#
_symmetry.space_group_name_H-M   'P 1'
#
loop_
_entity.id
_entity.type
_entity.pdbx_description
1 polymer ?
#
loop_
_entity_poly.entity_id
_entity_poly.type
_entity_poly.pdbx_seq_one_letter_code
_entity_poly.pdbx_strand_id
1 'polypeptide(L)'
;MDNSEEKIIQEDCSEDSAGSGILTLTNMRIAFDKTKGRIADFSKKFGDTVIDVPLNQIVEVGKEGWLVKKVWIKVKTAEGEKTYRFGVYNTNKWLKTIQETISKKNQ
;
A
#
# COMPACT_ATOMS: atom_id res chain seq x y z
N MET A 1 9.06 -18.77 -17.34
CA MET A 1 9.11 -18.01 -16.10
C MET A 1 8.01 -16.96 -16.07
N ASP A 2 7.22 -17.03 -15.08
CA ASP A 2 6.10 -16.12 -14.98
C ASP A 2 6.47 -14.92 -14.12
N ASN A 3 6.46 -13.74 -14.73
CA ASN A 3 6.75 -12.51 -14.03
C ASN A 3 5.50 -11.67 -13.82
N SER A 4 4.35 -12.32 -13.88
CA SER A 4 3.11 -11.61 -13.73
C SER A 4 2.97 -11.01 -12.34
N GLU A 5 2.43 -9.83 -12.31
CA GLU A 5 2.10 -9.19 -11.06
C GLU A 5 0.83 -9.81 -10.50
N GLU A 6 0.86 -10.18 -9.23
CA GLU A 6 -0.28 -10.80 -8.57
C GLU A 6 -0.71 -9.98 -7.37
N LYS A 7 -2.00 -9.73 -7.29
CA LYS A 7 -2.56 -9.04 -6.15
C LYS A 7 -2.55 -9.96 -4.94
N ILE A 8 -2.08 -9.45 -3.82
CA ILE A 8 -2.03 -10.21 -2.58
C ILE A 8 -3.15 -9.78 -1.65
N ILE A 9 -3.30 -8.48 -1.44
CA ILE A 9 -4.35 -7.95 -0.58
C ILE A 9 -4.75 -6.57 -1.08
N GLN A 10 -6.03 -6.25 -0.94
CA GLN A 10 -6.57 -4.98 -1.41
C GLN A 10 -7.71 -4.56 -0.50
N GLU A 11 -7.78 -3.28 -0.19
CA GLU A 11 -8.74 -2.82 0.79
C GLU A 11 -8.99 -1.32 0.64
N ASP A 12 -10.17 -0.89 1.01
CA ASP A 12 -10.46 0.53 1.14
C ASP A 12 -9.52 1.12 2.18
N CYS A 13 -9.06 2.33 1.90
CA CYS A 13 -7.98 2.90 2.69
C CYS A 13 -8.07 4.41 2.63
N SER A 14 -7.52 5.07 3.64
CA SER A 14 -7.29 6.50 3.56
C SER A 14 -5.80 6.75 3.77
N GLU A 15 -5.23 7.58 2.93
CA GLU A 15 -3.83 7.98 3.06
C GLU A 15 -3.80 9.42 3.54
N ASP A 16 -2.84 9.76 4.40
CA ASP A 16 -2.86 11.03 5.12
C ASP A 16 -2.96 12.25 4.22
N SER A 17 -2.29 12.24 3.08
CA SER A 17 -2.32 13.41 2.21
C SER A 17 -3.27 13.25 1.03
N ALA A 18 -3.54 12.04 0.57
CA ALA A 18 -4.35 11.81 -0.60
C ALA A 18 -5.82 11.59 -0.29
N GLY A 19 -6.15 11.20 0.94
CA GLY A 19 -7.53 10.96 1.31
C GLY A 19 -7.97 9.54 1.01
N SER A 20 -9.23 9.38 0.66
CA SER A 20 -9.82 8.06 0.47
C SER A 20 -9.40 7.43 -0.83
N GLY A 21 -9.22 6.12 -0.80
CA GLY A 21 -8.83 5.39 -1.98
C GLY A 21 -8.79 3.90 -1.72
N ILE A 22 -8.04 3.20 -2.55
CA ILE A 22 -7.87 1.76 -2.46
C ILE A 22 -6.40 1.44 -2.41
N LEU A 23 -6.00 0.69 -1.40
CA LEU A 23 -4.62 0.26 -1.23
C LEU A 23 -4.50 -1.17 -1.73
N THR A 24 -3.52 -1.40 -2.58
CA THR A 24 -3.27 -2.72 -3.14
C THR A 24 -1.82 -3.10 -2.91
N LEU A 25 -1.61 -4.30 -2.38
CA LEU A 25 -0.30 -4.90 -2.28
C LEU A 25 -0.23 -6.03 -3.27
N THR A 26 0.78 -5.99 -4.12
CA THR A 26 1.05 -7.08 -5.05
C THR A 26 2.39 -7.69 -4.69
N ASN A 27 2.79 -8.70 -5.46
CA ASN A 27 4.12 -9.29 -5.28
C ASN A 27 5.24 -8.39 -5.81
N MET A 28 4.90 -7.20 -6.31
CA MET A 28 5.88 -6.30 -6.89
C MET A 28 5.88 -4.92 -6.25
N ARG A 29 4.73 -4.46 -5.75
CA ARG A 29 4.62 -3.08 -5.31
C ARG A 29 3.45 -2.86 -4.38
N ILE A 30 3.44 -1.68 -3.77
CA ILE A 30 2.28 -1.17 -3.05
C ILE A 30 1.78 0.03 -3.85
N ALA A 31 0.50 0.00 -4.18
CA ALA A 31 -0.11 1.06 -4.96
C ALA A 31 -1.34 1.60 -4.25
N PHE A 32 -1.51 2.91 -4.29
CA PHE A 32 -2.69 3.55 -3.75
C PHE A 32 -3.38 4.32 -4.86
N ASP A 33 -4.62 3.93 -5.14
CA ASP A 33 -5.43 4.56 -6.17
C ASP A 33 -6.48 5.43 -5.50
N LYS A 34 -6.42 6.71 -5.77
CA LYS A 34 -7.38 7.63 -5.21
C LYS A 34 -8.73 7.42 -5.88
N THR A 35 -9.78 7.38 -5.07
CA THR A 35 -11.12 7.21 -5.60
C THR A 35 -11.82 8.55 -5.70
N LYS A 36 -12.78 8.60 -6.60
CA LYS A 36 -13.61 9.79 -6.77
C LYS A 36 -15.02 9.44 -6.34
N GLY A 37 -15.22 9.39 -5.03
CA GLY A 37 -16.51 9.02 -4.52
C GLY A 37 -16.69 7.53 -4.53
N ARG A 38 -17.89 7.05 -4.77
CA ARG A 38 -18.21 5.64 -4.66
C ARG A 38 -17.76 4.87 -5.89
N ILE A 39 -17.28 3.69 -5.64
CA ILE A 39 -16.96 2.75 -6.70
C ILE A 39 -18.15 1.83 -6.87
N ALA A 40 -18.83 1.96 -7.99
CA ALA A 40 -20.01 1.16 -8.24
C ALA A 40 -19.71 -0.09 -9.05
N ASP A 41 -18.60 -0.11 -9.72
CA ASP A 41 -18.30 -1.20 -10.64
C ASP A 41 -16.83 -1.58 -10.46
N PHE A 42 -16.61 -2.73 -9.87
CA PHE A 42 -15.26 -3.18 -9.56
C PHE A 42 -14.47 -3.60 -10.76
N SER A 43 -15.10 -3.72 -11.90
CA SER A 43 -14.38 -4.05 -13.12
C SER A 43 -13.70 -2.81 -13.71
N LYS A 44 -14.03 -1.65 -13.21
CA LYS A 44 -13.49 -0.40 -13.73
C LYS A 44 -12.25 0.02 -12.96
N LYS A 45 -11.57 0.98 -13.53
CA LYS A 45 -10.42 1.56 -12.85
C LYS A 45 -10.87 2.35 -11.64
N PHE A 46 -10.04 2.34 -10.63
CA PHE A 46 -10.38 3.01 -9.39
C PHE A 46 -10.13 4.51 -9.43
N GLY A 47 -9.48 4.98 -10.43
CA GLY A 47 -9.06 6.36 -10.49
C GLY A 47 -7.58 6.39 -10.73
N ASP A 48 -6.97 7.51 -10.44
CA ASP A 48 -5.55 7.67 -10.70
C ASP A 48 -4.73 7.03 -9.59
N THR A 49 -3.70 6.29 -9.98
CA THR A 49 -2.72 5.81 -9.04
C THR A 49 -1.84 6.98 -8.62
N VAL A 50 -1.90 7.33 -7.35
CA VAL A 50 -1.16 8.47 -6.85
C VAL A 50 0.06 8.06 -6.03
N ILE A 51 0.11 6.83 -5.57
CA ILE A 51 1.28 6.30 -4.87
C ILE A 51 1.56 4.95 -5.49
N ASP A 52 2.81 4.74 -5.89
CA ASP A 52 3.21 3.51 -6.56
C ASP A 52 4.65 3.24 -6.15
N VAL A 53 4.82 2.30 -5.23
CA VAL A 53 6.11 2.06 -4.60
C VAL A 53 6.56 0.62 -4.86
N PRO A 54 7.62 0.43 -5.64
CA PRO A 54 8.20 -0.91 -5.78
C PRO A 54 8.64 -1.44 -4.42
N LEU A 55 8.46 -2.73 -4.19
CA LEU A 55 8.80 -3.31 -2.89
C LEU A 55 10.25 -3.11 -2.53
N ASN A 56 11.15 -3.12 -3.51
CA ASN A 56 12.56 -2.98 -3.23
C ASN A 56 12.97 -1.57 -2.80
N GLN A 57 12.05 -0.62 -2.83
CA GLN A 57 12.32 0.73 -2.34
C GLN A 57 11.80 0.94 -0.92
N ILE A 58 11.12 -0.03 -0.37
CA ILE A 58 10.62 0.06 1.01
C ILE A 58 11.74 -0.33 1.94
N VAL A 59 12.13 0.59 2.83
CA VAL A 59 13.22 0.32 3.75
C VAL A 59 12.74 -0.05 5.14
N GLU A 60 11.49 0.28 5.45
CA GLU A 60 10.95 -0.05 6.76
C GLU A 60 9.42 -0.01 6.71
N VAL A 61 8.77 -0.88 7.47
CA VAL A 61 7.33 -0.85 7.62
C VAL A 61 6.99 -0.96 9.10
N GLY A 62 5.85 -0.38 9.48
CA GLY A 62 5.41 -0.46 10.86
C GLY A 62 3.98 -0.03 10.99
N LYS A 63 3.55 0.10 12.20
CA LYS A 63 2.21 0.63 12.46
C LYS A 63 2.30 1.65 13.57
N GLU A 64 1.33 2.55 13.58
CA GLU A 64 1.29 3.61 14.58
C GLU A 64 -0.15 3.97 14.86
N GLY A 65 -0.35 4.81 15.86
CA GLY A 65 -1.64 5.33 16.22
C GLY A 65 -2.20 4.64 17.42
N TRP A 66 -3.01 5.38 18.16
CA TRP A 66 -3.60 4.92 19.38
C TRP A 66 -5.09 4.68 19.20
N LEU A 67 -5.80 5.72 18.85
CA LEU A 67 -7.23 5.60 18.56
C LEU A 67 -7.47 5.23 17.11
N VAL A 68 -6.73 5.87 16.21
CA VAL A 68 -6.80 5.57 14.79
C VAL A 68 -5.49 4.93 14.40
N LYS A 69 -5.54 3.64 14.08
CA LYS A 69 -4.33 2.90 13.77
C LYS A 69 -4.04 2.94 12.29
N LYS A 70 -2.78 3.08 11.96
CA LYS A 70 -2.34 3.15 10.57
C LYS A 70 -1.12 2.28 10.37
N VAL A 71 -1.02 1.71 9.17
CA VAL A 71 0.21 1.06 8.75
C VAL A 71 1.00 2.11 7.96
N TRP A 72 2.32 2.09 8.12
CA TRP A 72 3.15 3.03 7.40
C TRP A 72 4.31 2.31 6.74
N ILE A 73 4.77 2.89 5.63
CA ILE A 73 5.95 2.42 4.93
C ILE A 73 6.91 3.58 4.77
N LYS A 74 8.18 3.29 4.98
CA LYS A 74 9.24 4.25 4.72
C LYS A 74 9.93 3.86 3.43
N VAL A 75 10.04 4.80 2.51
CA VAL A 75 10.46 4.54 1.15
C VAL A 75 11.68 5.39 0.84
N LYS A 76 12.65 4.78 0.19
CA LYS A 76 13.82 5.51 -0.28
C LYS A 76 13.53 6.06 -1.66
N THR A 77 13.70 7.38 -1.81
CA THR A 77 13.48 8.04 -3.09
C THR A 77 14.75 8.77 -3.49
N ALA A 78 14.74 9.33 -4.70
CA ALA A 78 15.89 10.09 -5.19
C ALA A 78 16.15 11.32 -4.33
N GLU A 79 15.13 11.82 -3.63
CA GLU A 79 15.25 13.03 -2.82
C GLU A 79 15.38 12.72 -1.34
N GLY A 80 15.56 11.46 -0.96
CA GLY A 80 15.65 11.06 0.42
C GLY A 80 14.56 10.08 0.79
N GLU A 81 14.26 9.99 2.08
CA GLU A 81 13.27 9.05 2.55
C GLU A 81 11.93 9.73 2.72
N LYS A 82 10.88 8.99 2.43
CA LYS A 82 9.51 9.47 2.58
C LYS A 82 8.68 8.41 3.26
N THR A 83 7.78 8.82 4.14
CA THR A 83 6.91 7.90 4.85
C THR A 83 5.47 8.12 4.41
N TYR A 84 4.80 7.03 4.06
CA TYR A 84 3.37 7.04 3.75
C TYR A 84 2.61 6.33 4.85
N ARG A 85 1.47 6.87 5.23
CA ARG A 85 0.64 6.32 6.29
C ARG A 85 -0.73 5.99 5.74
N PHE A 86 -1.16 4.75 5.94
CA PHE A 86 -2.41 4.25 5.37
C PHE A 86 -3.33 3.78 6.50
N GLY A 87 -4.53 4.34 6.54
CA GLY A 87 -5.56 3.89 7.46
C GLY A 87 -6.34 2.74 6.84
N VAL A 88 -6.14 1.55 7.40
CA VAL A 88 -6.81 0.33 6.93
C VAL A 88 -7.52 -0.30 8.12
N TYR A 89 -8.45 -1.24 7.83
CA TYR A 89 -9.21 -1.85 8.91
C TYR A 89 -8.36 -2.73 9.79
N ASN A 90 -7.50 -3.53 9.20
CA ASN A 90 -6.71 -4.47 9.98
C ASN A 90 -5.24 -4.19 9.77
N THR A 91 -4.71 -3.27 10.57
CA THR A 91 -3.32 -2.86 10.43
C THR A 91 -2.35 -4.00 10.71
N ASN A 92 -2.69 -4.88 11.64
CA ASN A 92 -1.81 -6.02 11.94
C ASN A 92 -1.68 -6.96 10.74
N LYS A 93 -2.80 -7.22 10.08
CA LYS A 93 -2.78 -8.09 8.90
C LYS A 93 -1.97 -7.45 7.78
N TRP A 94 -2.18 -6.16 7.54
CA TRP A 94 -1.43 -5.45 6.51
C TRP A 94 0.06 -5.44 6.80
N LEU A 95 0.42 -5.12 8.03
CA LEU A 95 1.83 -5.08 8.42
C LEU A 95 2.50 -6.44 8.20
N LYS A 96 1.87 -7.49 8.69
CA LYS A 96 2.42 -8.83 8.55
C LYS A 96 2.53 -9.22 7.08
N THR A 97 1.49 -8.95 6.31
CA THR A 97 1.47 -9.33 4.90
C THR A 97 2.54 -8.58 4.11
N ILE A 98 2.72 -7.29 4.38
CA ILE A 98 3.77 -6.52 3.73
C ILE A 98 5.14 -7.09 4.08
N GLN A 99 5.37 -7.35 5.36
CA GLN A 99 6.65 -7.88 5.81
C GLN A 99 6.97 -9.22 5.17
N GLU A 100 5.96 -10.08 5.10
CA GLU A 100 6.16 -11.40 4.48
C GLU A 100 6.45 -11.28 3.00
N THR A 101 5.76 -10.36 2.33
CA THR A 101 5.94 -10.20 0.90
C THR A 101 7.34 -9.66 0.58
N ILE A 102 7.81 -8.70 1.36
CA ILE A 102 9.15 -8.16 1.19
C ILE A 102 10.19 -9.24 1.47
N SER A 103 9.97 -10.02 2.51
CA SER A 103 10.91 -11.08 2.88
C SER A 103 11.05 -12.11 1.77
N LYS A 104 9.93 -12.49 1.15
CA LYS A 104 9.98 -13.45 0.06
C LYS A 104 10.71 -12.88 -1.14
N LYS A 105 10.51 -11.59 -1.41
CA LYS A 105 11.13 -10.98 -2.56
C LYS A 105 12.65 -10.88 -2.40
N ASN A 106 13.11 -10.79 -1.16
CA ASN A 106 14.54 -10.64 -0.88
C ASN A 106 15.27 -11.96 -0.76
N GLN A 107 14.60 -13.05 -0.97
CA GLN A 107 15.25 -14.36 -0.93
C GLN A 107 15.90 -14.69 -2.25
#